data_ea72c8e5536202e021e80ca585b330c0
#
_entry.id   ea72c8e5536202e021e80ca585b330c0
#
_cell.length_a   1.000
_cell.length_b   1.000
_cell.length_c   1.000
_cell.angle_alpha   90.00
_cell.angle_beta   90.00
_cell.angle_gamma   90.00
#
_symmetry.space_group_name_H-M   'P 1'
#
loop_
_entity.id
_entity.type
_entity.pdbx_description
1 polymer ?
#
loop_
_entity_poly.entity_id
_entity_poly.type
_entity_poly.pdbx_seq_one_letter_code
_entity_poly.pdbx_strand_id
1 'polypeptide(L)'
;NGARSMPIESCYKGIGKSAIDPEKEIVTGIIIPLNEVGKSVYKRFALRKSLALPVVAAAAALKVENHIIVQARLVLSPAGIMPWVAKEAEARLQGAKIDKSLLLSVAADAAAAAPFRDSPVRCSAAYKHELAHALLGEAMMELYDAWWMEA
;
A
#
# COMPACT_ATOMS: atom_id res chain seq x y z
N ASN A 1 -16.45 -29.97 0.52
CA ASN A 1 -15.02 -29.87 0.84
C ASN A 1 -14.25 -29.66 -0.45
N GLY A 2 -13.69 -28.50 -0.67
CA GLY A 2 -12.92 -28.15 -1.86
C GLY A 2 -12.08 -26.91 -1.64
N ALA A 3 -11.11 -26.64 -2.54
CA ALA A 3 -10.33 -25.41 -2.53
C ALA A 3 -11.16 -24.26 -3.13
N ARG A 4 -11.03 -23.06 -2.55
CA ARG A 4 -11.55 -21.82 -3.13
C ARG A 4 -10.43 -20.78 -3.19
N SER A 5 -10.49 -19.89 -4.16
CA SER A 5 -9.62 -18.73 -4.29
C SER A 5 -10.45 -17.46 -4.18
N MET A 6 -9.88 -16.42 -3.58
CA MET A 6 -10.54 -15.12 -3.46
C MET A 6 -9.50 -14.00 -3.48
N PRO A 7 -9.87 -12.78 -3.92
CA PRO A 7 -9.02 -11.61 -3.77
C PRO A 7 -8.69 -11.35 -2.30
N ILE A 8 -7.49 -10.85 -2.02
CA ILE A 8 -7.05 -10.61 -0.64
C ILE A 8 -7.94 -9.62 0.10
N GLU A 9 -8.50 -8.64 -0.60
CA GLU A 9 -9.44 -7.65 -0.04
C GLU A 9 -10.71 -8.31 0.52
N SER A 10 -11.14 -9.41 -0.11
CA SER A 10 -12.32 -10.18 0.33
C SER A 10 -12.07 -10.99 1.62
N CYS A 11 -10.82 -11.10 2.06
CA CYS A 11 -10.48 -11.75 3.33
C CYS A 11 -10.85 -10.92 4.56
N TYR A 12 -11.12 -9.62 4.39
CA TYR A 12 -11.45 -8.70 5.49
C TYR A 12 -12.96 -8.48 5.58
N LYS A 13 -13.57 -8.85 6.71
CA LYS A 13 -15.00 -8.58 7.00
C LYS A 13 -15.21 -7.43 7.96
N GLY A 14 -14.20 -7.01 8.67
CA GLY A 14 -14.27 -5.95 9.69
C GLY A 14 -13.05 -5.95 10.60
N ILE A 15 -13.08 -5.13 11.64
CA ILE A 15 -11.98 -5.06 12.61
C ILE A 15 -11.82 -6.42 13.30
N GLY A 16 -10.69 -7.07 13.09
CA GLY A 16 -10.39 -8.38 13.67
C GLY A 16 -11.26 -9.53 13.13
N LYS A 17 -12.03 -9.30 12.07
CA LYS A 17 -12.92 -10.32 11.48
C LYS A 17 -12.42 -10.75 10.11
N SER A 18 -12.14 -12.04 9.98
CA SER A 18 -11.78 -12.68 8.71
C SER A 18 -12.98 -13.26 7.98
N ALA A 19 -12.89 -13.33 6.64
CA ALA A 19 -13.81 -14.13 5.82
C ALA A 19 -13.44 -15.62 5.80
N ILE A 20 -12.27 -15.97 6.31
CA ILE A 20 -11.79 -17.34 6.43
C ILE A 20 -12.33 -17.89 7.77
N ASP A 21 -13.05 -19.00 7.72
CA ASP A 21 -13.57 -19.67 8.92
C ASP A 21 -12.43 -20.49 9.57
N PRO A 22 -11.92 -20.08 10.76
CA PRO A 22 -10.76 -20.74 11.37
C PRO A 22 -11.05 -22.18 11.84
N GLU A 23 -12.32 -22.57 11.94
CA GLU A 23 -12.72 -23.93 12.35
C GLU A 23 -12.83 -24.90 11.15
N LYS A 24 -12.99 -24.37 9.92
CA LYS A 24 -13.30 -25.16 8.73
C LYS A 24 -12.35 -24.94 7.56
N GLU A 25 -11.56 -23.86 7.61
CA GLU A 25 -10.73 -23.45 6.49
C GLU A 25 -9.27 -23.20 6.91
N ILE A 26 -8.34 -23.52 6.04
CA ILE A 26 -6.93 -23.20 6.18
C ILE A 26 -6.44 -22.52 4.91
N VAL A 27 -5.63 -21.47 5.05
CA VAL A 27 -4.95 -20.85 3.92
C VAL A 27 -3.80 -21.76 3.48
N THR A 28 -3.88 -22.27 2.26
CA THR A 28 -2.87 -23.17 1.69
C THR A 28 -1.82 -22.45 0.85
N GLY A 29 -2.11 -21.23 0.39
CA GLY A 29 -1.16 -20.46 -0.40
C GLY A 29 -1.68 -19.07 -0.76
N ILE A 30 -0.78 -18.27 -1.31
CA ILE A 30 -1.03 -16.93 -1.86
C ILE A 30 -0.53 -16.94 -3.30
N ILE A 31 -1.38 -16.51 -4.22
CA ILE A 31 -1.04 -16.40 -5.65
C ILE A 31 -0.72 -14.93 -5.94
N ILE A 32 0.48 -14.67 -6.43
CA ILE A 32 0.93 -13.34 -6.84
C ILE A 32 1.18 -13.36 -8.35
N PRO A 33 0.40 -12.61 -9.16
CA PRO A 33 0.58 -12.55 -10.61
C PRO A 33 1.79 -11.66 -10.96
N LEU A 34 2.96 -12.25 -11.13
CA LEU A 34 4.21 -11.53 -11.35
C LEU A 34 4.21 -10.63 -12.60
N ASN A 35 3.47 -11.03 -13.65
CA ASN A 35 3.39 -10.26 -14.89
C ASN A 35 2.57 -8.97 -14.78
N GLU A 36 1.75 -8.87 -13.74
CA GLU A 36 0.90 -7.69 -13.48
C GLU A 36 1.54 -6.75 -12.47
N VAL A 37 2.54 -7.20 -11.75
CA VAL A 37 3.23 -6.41 -10.74
C VAL A 37 4.45 -5.78 -11.39
N GLY A 38 4.45 -4.46 -11.55
CA GLY A 38 5.65 -3.72 -11.94
C GLY A 38 6.72 -3.77 -10.84
N LYS A 39 7.51 -2.72 -10.69
CA LYS A 39 8.39 -2.56 -9.52
C LYS A 39 7.57 -2.18 -8.30
N SER A 40 7.92 -2.71 -7.14
CA SER A 40 7.22 -2.42 -5.90
C SER A 40 8.18 -2.14 -4.75
N VAL A 41 7.78 -1.23 -3.87
CA VAL A 41 8.52 -0.83 -2.68
C VAL A 41 7.60 -0.89 -1.47
N TYR A 42 8.13 -1.38 -0.35
CA TYR A 42 7.45 -1.41 0.93
C TYR A 42 8.28 -0.67 1.98
N LYS A 43 7.67 0.30 2.64
CA LYS A 43 8.25 1.06 3.74
C LYS A 43 7.39 0.89 5.00
N ARG A 44 8.01 0.90 6.17
CA ARG A 44 7.28 0.87 7.43
C ARG A 44 7.98 1.64 8.52
N PHE A 45 7.19 2.26 9.38
CA PHE A 45 7.65 2.79 10.65
C PHE A 45 7.07 1.96 11.80
N ALA A 46 7.92 1.51 12.71
CA ALA A 46 7.55 0.77 13.91
C ALA A 46 8.37 1.27 15.10
N LEU A 47 7.80 1.20 16.30
CA LEU A 47 8.45 1.70 17.53
C LEU A 47 9.72 0.93 17.92
N ARG A 48 9.92 -0.25 17.37
CA ARG A 48 11.12 -1.09 17.58
C ARG A 48 11.39 -1.95 16.35
N LYS A 49 12.62 -2.41 16.20
CA LYS A 49 13.06 -3.15 15.00
C LYS A 49 12.43 -4.52 14.83
N SER A 50 12.16 -5.23 15.94
CA SER A 50 11.62 -6.58 15.89
C SER A 50 10.34 -6.71 16.71
N LEU A 51 9.53 -7.73 16.40
CA LEU A 51 8.28 -8.08 17.08
C LEU A 51 7.33 -6.89 17.32
N ALA A 52 7.26 -5.98 16.34
CA ALA A 52 6.43 -4.80 16.42
C ALA A 52 5.52 -4.69 15.19
N LEU A 53 4.25 -4.44 15.45
CA LEU A 53 3.32 -3.99 14.41
C LEU A 53 3.71 -2.57 13.98
N PRO A 54 3.64 -2.24 12.70
CA PRO A 54 3.92 -0.90 12.22
C PRO A 54 2.92 0.11 12.78
N VAL A 55 3.39 1.32 13.07
CA VAL A 55 2.54 2.49 13.30
C VAL A 55 1.90 2.89 11.99
N VAL A 56 2.71 2.96 10.92
CA VAL A 56 2.29 3.12 9.53
C VAL A 56 3.19 2.27 8.64
N ALA A 57 2.62 1.67 7.64
CA ALA A 57 3.30 1.03 6.53
C ALA A 57 2.71 1.56 5.21
N ALA A 58 3.57 1.76 4.24
CA ALA A 58 3.23 2.17 2.89
C ALA A 58 3.78 1.14 1.90
N ALA A 59 2.94 0.71 0.98
CA ALA A 59 3.35 -0.08 -0.17
C ALA A 59 2.99 0.68 -1.44
N ALA A 60 3.93 0.79 -2.35
CA ALA A 60 3.73 1.38 -3.67
C ALA A 60 4.22 0.42 -4.73
N ALA A 61 3.49 0.31 -5.84
CA ALA A 61 3.92 -0.42 -7.02
C ALA A 61 3.57 0.37 -8.27
N LEU A 62 4.50 0.42 -9.21
CA LEU A 62 4.33 1.07 -10.50
C LEU A 62 4.75 0.13 -11.63
N LYS A 63 3.92 0.04 -12.66
CA LYS A 63 4.30 -0.52 -13.95
C LYS A 63 4.40 0.63 -14.94
N VAL A 64 5.59 0.80 -15.54
CA VAL A 64 5.87 1.88 -16.47
C VAL A 64 6.28 1.29 -17.81
N GLU A 65 5.69 1.78 -18.89
CA GLU A 65 6.03 1.39 -20.26
C GLU A 65 6.23 2.68 -21.07
N ASN A 66 7.35 2.81 -21.76
CA ASN A 66 7.69 4.01 -22.55
C ASN A 66 7.53 5.33 -21.75
N HIS A 67 8.01 5.35 -20.51
CA HIS A 67 7.88 6.46 -19.56
C HIS A 67 6.43 6.83 -19.15
N ILE A 68 5.44 6.00 -19.49
CA ILE A 68 4.05 6.17 -19.08
C ILE A 68 3.73 5.16 -17.99
N ILE A 69 3.10 5.60 -16.93
CA ILE A 69 2.61 4.74 -15.84
C ILE A 69 1.35 4.03 -16.33
N VAL A 70 1.48 2.74 -16.65
CA VAL A 70 0.34 1.95 -17.14
C VAL A 70 -0.47 1.33 -16.01
N GLN A 71 0.15 1.17 -14.83
CA GLN A 71 -0.52 0.69 -13.63
C GLN A 71 0.15 1.26 -12.38
N ALA A 72 -0.66 1.62 -11.39
CA ALA A 72 -0.21 2.06 -10.09
C ALA A 72 -1.00 1.34 -8.98
N ARG A 73 -0.34 1.04 -7.86
CA ARG A 73 -0.94 0.56 -6.61
C ARG A 73 -0.32 1.29 -5.45
N LEU A 74 -1.17 1.88 -4.61
CA LEU A 74 -0.79 2.61 -3.42
C LEU A 74 -1.61 2.14 -2.23
N VAL A 75 -0.95 1.56 -1.24
CA VAL A 75 -1.62 0.98 -0.07
C VAL A 75 -1.00 1.50 1.21
N LEU A 76 -1.84 1.97 2.14
CA LEU A 76 -1.44 2.39 3.49
C LEU A 76 -2.08 1.48 4.54
N SER A 77 -1.33 1.12 5.58
CA SER A 77 -1.78 0.26 6.67
C SER A 77 -1.03 0.60 7.98
N PRO A 78 -1.68 0.48 9.15
CA PRO A 78 -3.11 0.25 9.38
C PRO A 78 -3.92 1.53 9.16
N ALA A 79 -4.79 1.54 8.17
CA ALA A 79 -5.66 2.67 7.88
C ALA A 79 -7.11 2.16 7.69
N GLY A 80 -7.96 2.44 8.64
CA GLY A 80 -9.31 1.89 8.65
C GLY A 80 -9.41 0.46 9.19
N ILE A 81 -10.33 -0.34 8.64
CA ILE A 81 -10.60 -1.72 9.05
C ILE A 81 -9.75 -2.76 8.30
N MET A 82 -9.16 -2.36 7.20
CA MET A 82 -8.31 -3.16 6.31
C MET A 82 -7.19 -2.27 5.75
N PRO A 83 -6.16 -2.81 5.09
CA PRO A 83 -5.24 -2.00 4.30
C PRO A 83 -6.02 -1.11 3.33
N TRP A 84 -5.73 0.18 3.35
CA TRP A 84 -6.45 1.17 2.55
C TRP A 84 -5.75 1.40 1.22
N VAL A 85 -6.51 1.23 0.15
CA VAL A 85 -6.04 1.46 -1.22
C VAL A 85 -6.39 2.89 -1.64
N ALA A 86 -5.40 3.67 -2.04
CA ALA A 86 -5.55 5.06 -2.47
C ALA A 86 -6.04 5.17 -3.92
N LYS A 87 -7.25 4.72 -4.21
CA LYS A 87 -7.79 4.60 -5.58
C LYS A 87 -7.76 5.89 -6.39
N GLU A 88 -8.06 7.03 -5.77
CA GLU A 88 -8.02 8.33 -6.44
C GLU A 88 -6.60 8.72 -6.84
N ALA A 89 -5.64 8.45 -5.96
CA ALA A 89 -4.22 8.66 -6.23
C ALA A 89 -3.72 7.72 -7.35
N GLU A 90 -4.12 6.45 -7.32
CA GLU A 90 -3.82 5.48 -8.41
C GLU A 90 -4.35 5.96 -9.75
N ALA A 91 -5.60 6.45 -9.79
CA ALA A 91 -6.24 6.94 -11.01
C ALA A 91 -5.52 8.17 -11.59
N ARG A 92 -4.96 9.05 -10.75
CA ARG A 92 -4.16 10.21 -11.22
C ARG A 92 -2.82 9.81 -11.83
N LEU A 93 -2.26 8.70 -11.40
CA LEU A 93 -0.99 8.19 -11.95
C LEU A 93 -1.19 7.45 -13.26
N GLN A 94 -2.31 6.77 -13.44
CA GLN A 94 -2.55 5.93 -14.61
C GLN A 94 -2.62 6.77 -15.89
N GLY A 95 -1.80 6.41 -16.86
CA GLY A 95 -1.67 7.12 -18.14
C GLY A 95 -0.79 8.37 -18.10
N ALA A 96 -0.29 8.76 -16.92
CA ALA A 96 0.60 9.91 -16.78
C ALA A 96 2.05 9.54 -17.12
N LYS A 97 2.81 10.52 -17.62
CA LYS A 97 4.27 10.38 -17.74
C LYS A 97 4.89 10.34 -16.35
N ILE A 98 5.83 9.42 -16.15
CA ILE A 98 6.54 9.32 -14.86
C ILE A 98 7.36 10.58 -14.62
N ASP A 99 7.10 11.26 -13.49
CA ASP A 99 7.74 12.51 -13.09
C ASP A 99 7.81 12.63 -11.57
N LYS A 100 8.94 13.14 -11.04
CA LYS A 100 9.16 13.25 -9.59
C LYS A 100 8.11 14.11 -8.90
N SER A 101 7.77 15.25 -9.48
CA SER A 101 6.85 16.20 -8.87
C SER A 101 5.43 15.62 -8.80
N LEU A 102 5.00 14.92 -9.85
CA LEU A 102 3.74 14.21 -9.88
C LEU A 102 3.69 13.12 -8.81
N LEU A 103 4.73 12.27 -8.73
CA LEU A 103 4.78 11.18 -7.75
C LEU A 103 4.71 11.69 -6.31
N LEU A 104 5.47 12.76 -5.98
CA LEU A 104 5.44 13.36 -4.65
C LEU A 104 4.10 14.03 -4.34
N SER A 105 3.50 14.74 -5.29
CA SER A 105 2.17 15.34 -5.12
C SER A 105 1.11 14.27 -4.85
N VAL A 106 1.12 13.19 -5.63
CA VAL A 106 0.17 12.10 -5.45
C VAL A 106 0.38 11.36 -4.14
N ALA A 107 1.63 11.18 -3.69
CA ALA A 107 1.94 10.61 -2.39
C ALA A 107 1.41 11.46 -1.23
N ALA A 108 1.55 12.79 -1.33
CA ALA A 108 1.02 13.73 -0.34
C ALA A 108 -0.51 13.66 -0.25
N ASP A 109 -1.21 13.68 -1.39
CA ASP A 109 -2.67 13.61 -1.44
C ASP A 109 -3.19 12.26 -0.91
N ALA A 110 -2.54 11.15 -1.27
CA ALA A 110 -2.88 9.83 -0.74
C ALA A 110 -2.68 9.73 0.77
N ALA A 111 -1.59 10.28 1.29
CA ALA A 111 -1.34 10.32 2.73
C ALA A 111 -2.40 11.16 3.47
N ALA A 112 -2.78 12.33 2.92
CA ALA A 112 -3.79 13.20 3.50
C ALA A 112 -5.19 12.57 3.51
N ALA A 113 -5.54 11.82 2.46
CA ALA A 113 -6.85 11.18 2.31
C ALA A 113 -7.01 9.88 3.13
N ALA A 114 -5.93 9.33 3.66
CA ALA A 114 -5.96 8.04 4.36
C ALA A 114 -6.81 8.11 5.65
N PRO A 115 -7.70 7.12 5.91
CA PRO A 115 -8.63 7.16 7.03
C PRO A 115 -7.97 6.74 8.36
N PHE A 116 -6.90 7.44 8.73
CA PHE A 116 -6.24 7.21 10.01
C PHE A 116 -7.11 7.67 11.17
N ARG A 117 -6.96 6.98 12.30
CA ARG A 117 -7.66 7.28 13.55
C ARG A 117 -6.67 7.39 14.69
N ASP A 118 -7.03 8.20 15.68
CA ASP A 118 -6.29 8.28 16.95
C ASP A 118 -6.24 6.92 17.63
N SER A 119 -5.14 6.67 18.28
CA SER A 119 -4.95 5.48 19.11
C SER A 119 -4.27 5.88 20.41
N PRO A 120 -4.91 5.67 21.56
CA PRO A 120 -4.31 5.99 22.86
C PRO A 120 -2.99 5.25 23.12
N VAL A 121 -2.84 4.08 22.49
CA VAL A 121 -1.69 3.17 22.72
C VAL A 121 -0.59 3.35 21.68
N ARG A 122 -0.91 3.93 20.50
CA ARG A 122 0.07 4.00 19.41
C ARG A 122 0.43 5.42 19.03
N CYS A 123 -0.45 6.16 18.37
CA CYS A 123 -0.16 7.53 17.91
C CYS A 123 -1.45 8.24 17.50
N SER A 124 -1.41 9.56 17.42
CA SER A 124 -2.49 10.37 16.86
C SER A 124 -2.66 10.14 15.36
N ALA A 125 -3.86 10.43 14.84
CA ALA A 125 -4.11 10.43 13.40
C ALA A 125 -3.20 11.41 12.66
N ALA A 126 -3.01 12.62 13.21
CA ALA A 126 -2.13 13.64 12.65
C ALA A 126 -0.70 13.10 12.44
N TYR A 127 -0.11 12.48 13.47
CA TYR A 127 1.22 11.90 13.34
C TYR A 127 1.30 10.77 12.31
N LYS A 128 0.23 9.96 12.19
CA LYS A 128 0.17 8.92 11.17
C LYS A 128 0.10 9.48 9.75
N HIS A 129 -0.57 10.61 9.53
CA HIS A 129 -0.57 11.31 8.25
C HIS A 129 0.83 11.79 7.87
N GLU A 130 1.57 12.37 8.80
CA GLU A 130 2.97 12.79 8.58
C GLU A 130 3.86 11.58 8.24
N LEU A 131 3.74 10.49 8.98
CA LEU A 131 4.47 9.26 8.69
C LEU A 131 4.10 8.68 7.33
N ALA A 132 2.83 8.66 6.98
CA ALA A 132 2.37 8.16 5.69
C ALA A 132 2.92 9.00 4.54
N HIS A 133 2.92 10.33 4.68
CA HIS A 133 3.50 11.25 3.71
C HIS A 133 4.99 10.96 3.48
N ALA A 134 5.77 10.85 4.57
CA ALA A 134 7.20 10.55 4.47
C ALA A 134 7.46 9.18 3.83
N LEU A 135 6.82 8.12 4.34
CA LEU A 135 7.05 6.75 3.87
C LEU A 135 6.59 6.54 2.42
N LEU A 136 5.46 7.11 2.03
CA LEU A 136 4.96 6.99 0.66
C LEU A 136 5.80 7.82 -0.31
N GLY A 137 6.24 9.02 0.11
CA GLY A 137 7.18 9.84 -0.64
C GLY A 137 8.52 9.13 -0.89
N GLU A 138 9.10 8.52 0.15
CA GLU A 138 10.32 7.70 0.01
C GLU A 138 10.11 6.51 -0.93
N ALA A 139 8.98 5.80 -0.81
CA ALA A 139 8.67 4.67 -1.68
C ALA A 139 8.53 5.10 -3.15
N MET A 140 7.88 6.25 -3.41
CA MET A 140 7.73 6.79 -4.75
C MET A 140 9.06 7.22 -5.36
N MET A 141 9.96 7.82 -4.56
CA MET A 141 11.28 8.20 -5.06
C MET A 141 12.16 6.99 -5.37
N GLU A 142 12.12 5.96 -4.54
CA GLU A 142 12.82 4.71 -4.81
C GLU A 142 12.32 4.03 -6.09
N LEU A 143 11.01 4.03 -6.33
CA LEU A 143 10.41 3.54 -7.57
C LEU A 143 10.85 4.38 -8.78
N TYR A 144 10.83 5.70 -8.66
CA TYR A 144 11.30 6.59 -9.72
C TYR A 144 12.75 6.27 -10.10
N ASP A 145 13.64 6.23 -9.13
CA ASP A 145 15.06 5.99 -9.36
C ASP A 145 15.29 4.59 -9.96
N ALA A 146 14.55 3.57 -9.49
CA ALA A 146 14.63 2.22 -10.02
C ALA A 146 14.22 2.12 -11.50
N TRP A 147 13.26 2.92 -11.97
CA TRP A 147 12.87 2.97 -13.37
C TRP A 147 13.86 3.73 -14.24
N TRP A 148 14.45 4.82 -13.75
CA TRP A 148 15.45 5.60 -14.50
C TRP A 148 16.80 4.91 -14.63
N MET A 149 17.18 4.03 -13.69
CA MET A 149 18.42 3.28 -13.77
C MET A 149 18.42 2.15 -14.81
N GLU A 150 17.24 1.76 -15.30
CA GLU A 150 17.05 0.69 -16.29
C GLU A 150 16.65 1.22 -17.68
N ALA A 151 16.39 2.51 -17.81
CA ALA A 151 16.01 3.15 -19.07
C ALA A 151 17.24 3.69 -19.82
#